data_59fdcbe962d20333d629993ffa053800
#
_entry.id   59fdcbe962d20333d629993ffa053800
#
_cell.length_a   1.000
_cell.length_b   1.000
_cell.length_c   1.000
_cell.angle_alpha   90.00
_cell.angle_beta   90.00
_cell.angle_gamma   90.00
#
_symmetry.space_group_name_H-M   'P 1'
#
loop_
_entity.id
_entity.type
_entity.pdbx_description
1 polymer ?
#
loop_
_entity_poly.entity_id
_entity_poly.type
_entity_poly.pdbx_seq_one_letter_code
_entity_poly.pdbx_strand_id
1 'polypeptide(L)'
;MPARIFFVVGTDTGVGKTVFSALLAYHLKRSGRRVKVAKPFCSGGREDVTILAQSVGFEGNLDLINPFSFALPVSPLVAARSEGRVVSLDDTMGFVRSVASEAEDLVLEGAGGLLSPLGECFDSTDILEAIEADPILVAKNRIGVVNQVLLSLRELERSGHTSIGVVLMGEEIPEESGSSNVGVIRECAPTARVFELPYLGG
;
A
#
# COMPACT_ATOMS: atom_id res chain seq x y z
N MET A 1 -11.35 -14.23 -15.77
CA MET A 1 -10.67 -12.94 -16.06
C MET A 1 -9.56 -12.80 -15.03
N PRO A 2 -8.42 -12.16 -15.34
CA PRO A 2 -7.39 -11.89 -14.34
C PRO A 2 -7.97 -11.05 -13.21
N ALA A 3 -7.42 -11.19 -12.00
CA ALA A 3 -7.83 -10.38 -10.87
C ALA A 3 -7.48 -8.90 -11.11
N ARG A 4 -8.34 -7.98 -10.69
CA ARG A 4 -7.99 -6.57 -10.57
C ARG A 4 -7.13 -6.38 -9.32
N ILE A 5 -5.97 -5.77 -9.47
CA ILE A 5 -5.05 -5.55 -8.36
C ILE A 5 -5.05 -4.06 -7.99
N PHE A 6 -5.44 -3.75 -6.75
CA PHE A 6 -5.28 -2.44 -6.16
C PHE A 6 -3.98 -2.46 -5.35
N PHE A 7 -2.97 -1.75 -5.79
CA PHE A 7 -1.70 -1.69 -5.05
C PHE A 7 -1.64 -0.41 -4.20
N VAL A 8 -1.80 -0.59 -2.91
CA VAL A 8 -1.77 0.49 -1.92
C VAL A 8 -0.33 0.76 -1.50
N VAL A 9 0.21 1.87 -1.96
CA VAL A 9 1.54 2.37 -1.63
C VAL A 9 1.46 3.60 -0.75
N GLY A 10 2.53 3.99 -0.09
CA GLY A 10 2.52 5.15 0.80
C GLY A 10 3.60 6.16 0.48
N THR A 11 3.40 7.40 0.92
CA THR A 11 4.46 8.38 0.93
C THR A 11 5.50 8.08 2.03
N ASP A 12 5.11 7.31 3.06
CA ASP A 12 5.96 6.97 4.21
C ASP A 12 5.40 5.78 5.00
N THR A 13 6.10 5.36 6.06
CA THR A 13 5.59 4.45 7.09
C THR A 13 4.57 5.16 7.98
N GLY A 14 3.54 4.40 8.45
CA GLY A 14 2.54 4.93 9.38
C GLY A 14 1.59 5.98 8.80
N VAL A 15 1.48 6.10 7.47
CA VAL A 15 0.57 7.05 6.80
C VAL A 15 -0.88 6.58 6.71
N GLY A 16 -1.21 5.38 7.21
CA GLY A 16 -2.55 4.83 7.22
C GLY A 16 -2.84 3.85 6.08
N LYS A 17 -1.82 3.29 5.41
CA LYS A 17 -2.01 2.28 4.35
C LYS A 17 -2.92 1.15 4.80
N THR A 18 -2.65 0.56 5.95
CA THR A 18 -3.39 -0.61 6.46
C THR A 18 -4.86 -0.29 6.75
N VAL A 19 -5.14 0.88 7.32
CA VAL A 19 -6.51 1.34 7.56
C VAL A 19 -7.26 1.47 6.22
N PHE A 20 -6.65 2.14 5.25
CA PHE A 20 -7.25 2.31 3.92
C PHE A 20 -7.43 0.96 3.20
N SER A 21 -6.40 0.11 3.19
CA SER A 21 -6.44 -1.22 2.57
C SER A 21 -7.54 -2.11 3.15
N ALA A 22 -7.68 -2.10 4.49
CA ALA A 22 -8.72 -2.86 5.17
C ALA A 22 -10.13 -2.37 4.82
N LEU A 23 -10.35 -1.04 4.79
CA LEU A 23 -11.62 -0.45 4.39
C LEU A 23 -11.99 -0.77 2.94
N LEU A 24 -11.02 -0.65 2.03
CA LEU A 24 -11.21 -0.98 0.62
C LEU A 24 -11.59 -2.46 0.46
N ALA A 25 -10.81 -3.36 1.07
CA ALA A 25 -11.06 -4.79 1.01
C ALA A 25 -12.44 -5.17 1.60
N TYR A 26 -12.79 -4.61 2.76
CA TYR A 26 -14.09 -4.79 3.39
C TYR A 26 -15.24 -4.30 2.49
N HIS A 27 -15.11 -3.12 1.89
CA HIS A 27 -16.13 -2.56 0.99
C HIS A 27 -16.32 -3.42 -0.27
N LEU A 28 -15.23 -3.84 -0.91
CA LEU A 28 -15.29 -4.72 -2.08
C LEU A 28 -15.96 -6.05 -1.74
N LYS A 29 -15.60 -6.67 -0.61
CA LYS A 29 -16.23 -7.91 -0.14
C LYS A 29 -17.73 -7.73 0.12
N ARG A 30 -18.12 -6.62 0.77
CA ARG A 30 -19.54 -6.30 1.01
C ARG A 30 -20.33 -6.07 -0.28
N SER A 31 -19.68 -5.69 -1.35
CA SER A 31 -20.28 -5.56 -2.69
C SER A 31 -20.41 -6.92 -3.42
N GLY A 32 -20.17 -8.05 -2.73
CA GLY A 32 -20.34 -9.39 -3.26
C GLY A 32 -19.15 -9.90 -4.10
N ARG A 33 -18.02 -9.19 -4.09
CA ARG A 33 -16.83 -9.59 -4.84
C ARG A 33 -15.98 -10.59 -4.07
N ARG A 34 -15.26 -11.44 -4.79
CA ARG A 34 -14.29 -12.39 -4.24
C ARG A 34 -12.94 -11.69 -4.04
N VAL A 35 -12.74 -11.17 -2.82
CA VAL A 35 -11.59 -10.33 -2.46
C VAL A 35 -10.55 -11.12 -1.70
N LYS A 36 -9.29 -10.96 -2.07
CA LYS A 36 -8.12 -11.36 -1.28
C LYS A 36 -7.32 -10.11 -0.86
N VAL A 37 -6.56 -10.27 0.20
CA VAL A 37 -5.61 -9.26 0.68
C VAL A 37 -4.21 -9.86 0.72
N ALA A 38 -3.21 -9.03 0.48
CA ALA A 38 -1.81 -9.42 0.65
C ALA A 38 -0.99 -8.22 1.12
N LYS A 39 -0.13 -8.45 2.10
CA LYS A 39 0.94 -7.55 2.53
C LYS A 39 2.23 -8.35 2.55
N PRO A 40 2.96 -8.45 1.41
CA PRO A 40 4.11 -9.34 1.30
C PRO A 40 5.15 -9.12 2.39
N PHE A 41 5.40 -7.87 2.77
CA PHE A 41 6.46 -7.46 3.69
C PHE A 41 5.90 -6.89 4.99
N CYS A 42 6.41 -7.38 6.12
CA CYS A 42 6.19 -6.82 7.45
C CYS A 42 7.49 -6.86 8.27
N SER A 43 7.78 -5.80 9.01
CA SER A 43 8.96 -5.69 9.88
C SER A 43 8.53 -5.17 11.25
N GLY A 44 8.94 -5.86 12.33
CA GLY A 44 8.65 -5.47 13.71
C GLY A 44 7.32 -5.95 14.27
N GLY A 45 6.51 -6.68 13.50
CA GLY A 45 5.22 -7.21 13.95
C GLY A 45 4.27 -7.51 12.79
N ARG A 46 3.11 -8.13 13.09
CA ARG A 46 2.09 -8.54 12.10
C ARG A 46 0.70 -7.95 12.39
N GLU A 47 0.62 -6.89 13.17
CA GLU A 47 -0.64 -6.24 13.54
C GLU A 47 -1.39 -5.76 12.29
N ASP A 48 -0.68 -5.13 11.37
CA ASP A 48 -1.22 -4.70 10.07
C ASP A 48 -1.80 -5.88 9.28
N VAL A 49 -1.09 -7.00 9.24
CA VAL A 49 -1.53 -8.22 8.53
C VAL A 49 -2.79 -8.79 9.16
N THR A 50 -2.87 -8.76 10.49
CA THR A 50 -4.05 -9.20 11.24
C THR A 50 -5.27 -8.35 10.91
N ILE A 51 -5.11 -7.02 10.85
CA ILE A 51 -6.19 -6.08 10.47
C ILE A 51 -6.67 -6.39 9.04
N LEU A 52 -5.76 -6.59 8.09
CA LEU A 52 -6.10 -6.97 6.73
C LEU A 52 -6.84 -8.31 6.66
N ALA A 53 -6.35 -9.34 7.36
CA ALA A 53 -7.00 -10.64 7.44
C ALA A 53 -8.45 -10.52 7.94
N GLN A 54 -8.65 -9.80 9.04
CA GLN A 54 -9.96 -9.56 9.63
C GLN A 54 -10.92 -8.84 8.68
N SER A 55 -10.44 -7.88 7.89
CA SER A 55 -11.28 -7.10 6.96
C SER A 55 -11.99 -7.98 5.91
N VAL A 56 -11.39 -9.10 5.55
CA VAL A 56 -11.95 -10.08 4.62
C VAL A 56 -12.43 -11.37 5.30
N GLY A 57 -12.38 -11.44 6.65
CA GLY A 57 -12.75 -12.63 7.41
C GLY A 57 -11.84 -13.83 7.11
N PHE A 58 -10.56 -13.58 6.91
CA PHE A 58 -9.57 -14.63 6.72
C PHE A 58 -9.09 -15.15 8.08
N GLU A 59 -9.25 -16.46 8.33
CA GLU A 59 -8.89 -17.15 9.58
C GLU A 59 -7.72 -18.14 9.40
N GLY A 60 -7.05 -18.09 8.25
CA GLY A 60 -5.95 -19.00 7.90
C GLY A 60 -4.59 -18.58 8.47
N ASN A 61 -3.55 -19.32 8.07
CA ASN A 61 -2.18 -18.96 8.40
C ASN A 61 -1.79 -17.62 7.72
N LEU A 62 -1.34 -16.65 8.52
CA LEU A 62 -0.94 -15.33 8.02
C LEU A 62 0.21 -15.39 7.00
N ASP A 63 1.02 -16.44 6.97
CA ASP A 63 2.06 -16.60 5.95
C ASP A 63 1.49 -16.68 4.52
N LEU A 64 0.22 -17.07 4.37
CA LEU A 64 -0.48 -17.10 3.08
C LEU A 64 -0.80 -15.70 2.52
N ILE A 65 -0.70 -14.67 3.35
CA ILE A 65 -0.90 -13.27 2.94
C ILE A 65 0.30 -12.38 3.27
N ASN A 66 1.27 -12.91 4.05
CA ASN A 66 2.49 -12.21 4.46
C ASN A 66 3.68 -13.16 4.59
N PRO A 67 4.32 -13.56 3.47
CA PRO A 67 5.42 -14.54 3.48
C PRO A 67 6.76 -13.96 3.98
N PHE A 68 6.96 -12.66 3.88
CA PHE A 68 8.21 -11.99 4.25
C PHE A 68 8.02 -11.16 5.51
N SER A 69 7.87 -11.86 6.64
CA SER A 69 7.80 -11.25 7.97
C SER A 69 9.16 -11.31 8.66
N PHE A 70 9.55 -10.20 9.29
CA PHE A 70 10.83 -10.00 9.94
C PHE A 70 10.65 -9.45 11.35
N ALA A 71 11.54 -9.82 12.27
CA ALA A 71 11.45 -9.43 13.67
C ALA A 71 11.85 -7.95 13.91
N LEU A 72 12.88 -7.46 13.20
CA LEU A 72 13.37 -6.10 13.41
C LEU A 72 12.47 -5.05 12.74
N PRO A 73 12.11 -3.94 13.46
CA PRO A 73 11.29 -2.84 12.93
C PRO A 73 12.12 -1.83 12.10
N VAL A 74 12.68 -2.31 11.00
CA VAL A 74 13.48 -1.54 10.03
C VAL A 74 12.98 -1.82 8.61
N SER A 75 13.59 -1.21 7.58
CA SER A 75 13.17 -1.52 6.20
C SER A 75 13.29 -3.02 5.90
N PRO A 76 12.39 -3.59 5.08
CA PRO A 76 12.37 -5.03 4.81
C PRO A 76 13.72 -5.59 4.35
N LEU A 77 14.44 -4.87 3.47
CA LEU A 77 15.79 -5.26 3.03
C LEU A 77 16.75 -5.42 4.21
N VAL A 78 16.80 -4.43 5.11
CA VAL A 78 17.72 -4.48 6.27
C VAL A 78 17.31 -5.58 7.23
N ALA A 79 16.00 -5.75 7.46
CA ALA A 79 15.47 -6.80 8.33
C ALA A 79 15.79 -8.21 7.77
N ALA A 80 15.58 -8.44 6.46
CA ALA A 80 15.90 -9.69 5.80
C ALA A 80 17.40 -10.03 5.93
N ARG A 81 18.28 -9.06 5.64
CA ARG A 81 19.74 -9.22 5.79
C ARG A 81 20.16 -9.57 7.22
N SER A 82 19.52 -8.96 8.23
CA SER A 82 19.82 -9.26 9.64
C SER A 82 19.45 -10.69 10.04
N GLU A 83 18.50 -11.30 9.35
CA GLU A 83 18.08 -12.69 9.53
C GLU A 83 18.78 -13.67 8.56
N GLY A 84 19.77 -13.19 7.77
CA GLY A 84 20.46 -14.00 6.76
C GLY A 84 19.56 -14.44 5.60
N ARG A 85 18.45 -13.73 5.37
CA ARG A 85 17.48 -14.01 4.31
C ARG A 85 17.70 -13.07 3.13
N VAL A 86 17.52 -13.60 1.92
CA VAL A 86 17.49 -12.83 0.67
C VAL A 86 16.06 -12.93 0.14
N VAL A 87 15.48 -11.80 -0.21
CA VAL A 87 14.18 -11.75 -0.89
C VAL A 87 14.38 -11.09 -2.24
N SER A 88 13.99 -11.80 -3.30
CA SER A 88 14.06 -11.31 -4.67
C SER A 88 12.70 -10.75 -5.14
N LEU A 89 12.73 -9.95 -6.21
CA LEU A 89 11.52 -9.53 -6.90
C LEU A 89 10.74 -10.73 -7.43
N ASP A 90 11.42 -11.74 -7.97
CA ASP A 90 10.79 -12.95 -8.51
C ASP A 90 10.01 -13.74 -7.45
N ASP A 91 10.59 -13.90 -6.24
CA ASP A 91 9.88 -14.54 -5.11
C ASP A 91 8.62 -13.76 -4.74
N THR A 92 8.75 -12.43 -4.69
CA THR A 92 7.63 -11.53 -4.39
C THR A 92 6.54 -11.64 -5.45
N MET A 93 6.91 -11.65 -6.72
CA MET A 93 5.98 -11.75 -7.84
C MET A 93 5.32 -13.13 -7.93
N GLY A 94 6.05 -14.19 -7.64
CA GLY A 94 5.50 -15.55 -7.54
C GLY A 94 4.37 -15.61 -6.49
N PHE A 95 4.61 -15.03 -5.32
CA PHE A 95 3.60 -14.91 -4.26
C PHE A 95 2.40 -14.06 -4.69
N VAL A 96 2.61 -12.85 -5.21
CA VAL A 96 1.51 -11.94 -5.61
C VAL A 96 0.63 -12.60 -6.69
N ARG A 97 1.21 -13.23 -7.69
CA ARG A 97 0.47 -13.94 -8.74
C ARG A 97 -0.32 -15.12 -8.19
N SER A 98 0.23 -15.87 -7.23
CA SER A 98 -0.48 -16.98 -6.58
C SER A 98 -1.74 -16.49 -5.88
N VAL A 99 -1.65 -15.43 -5.05
CA VAL A 99 -2.81 -14.87 -4.35
C VAL A 99 -3.83 -14.28 -5.33
N ALA A 100 -3.37 -13.57 -6.37
CA ALA A 100 -4.22 -12.97 -7.38
C ALA A 100 -5.03 -14.03 -8.16
N SER A 101 -4.47 -15.21 -8.41
CA SER A 101 -5.15 -16.28 -9.16
C SER A 101 -6.43 -16.79 -8.49
N GLU A 102 -6.58 -16.56 -7.19
CA GLU A 102 -7.71 -16.99 -6.38
C GLU A 102 -8.78 -15.90 -6.14
N ALA A 103 -8.63 -14.73 -6.73
CA ALA A 103 -9.43 -13.54 -6.46
C ALA A 103 -10.09 -12.97 -7.73
N GLU A 104 -11.12 -12.14 -7.55
CA GLU A 104 -11.58 -11.18 -8.54
C GLU A 104 -10.92 -9.82 -8.31
N ASP A 105 -10.72 -9.48 -7.03
CA ASP A 105 -9.97 -8.30 -6.61
C ASP A 105 -8.89 -8.70 -5.58
N LEU A 106 -7.69 -8.19 -5.77
CA LEU A 106 -6.60 -8.27 -4.80
C LEU A 106 -6.29 -6.86 -4.28
N VAL A 107 -6.37 -6.68 -2.96
CA VAL A 107 -5.81 -5.51 -2.30
C VAL A 107 -4.41 -5.87 -1.83
N LEU A 108 -3.41 -5.36 -2.53
CA LEU A 108 -2.00 -5.55 -2.26
C LEU A 108 -1.48 -4.33 -1.50
N GLU A 109 -0.90 -4.52 -0.32
CA GLU A 109 -0.33 -3.43 0.48
C GLU A 109 1.19 -3.47 0.47
N GLY A 110 1.81 -2.34 0.10
CA GLY A 110 3.25 -2.12 0.17
C GLY A 110 3.75 -1.86 1.61
N ALA A 111 5.07 -1.83 1.79
CA ALA A 111 5.71 -1.52 3.06
C ALA A 111 6.56 -0.25 2.95
N GLY A 112 6.45 0.63 3.96
CA GLY A 112 7.17 1.90 3.96
C GLY A 112 6.65 2.90 2.93
N GLY A 113 7.54 3.78 2.44
CA GLY A 113 7.29 4.68 1.33
C GLY A 113 7.51 4.01 -0.03
N LEU A 114 7.16 4.72 -1.12
CA LEU A 114 7.17 4.18 -2.48
C LEU A 114 8.53 3.57 -2.90
N LEU A 115 9.63 4.26 -2.59
CA LEU A 115 10.99 3.83 -2.93
C LEU A 115 11.72 3.16 -1.74
N SER A 116 10.99 2.72 -0.71
CA SER A 116 11.60 1.97 0.39
C SER A 116 12.13 0.62 -0.10
N PRO A 117 13.40 0.26 0.18
CA PRO A 117 13.95 -1.03 -0.25
C PRO A 117 13.19 -2.21 0.38
N LEU A 118 12.57 -3.04 -0.45
CA LEU A 118 11.81 -4.21 -0.04
C LEU A 118 12.66 -5.48 -0.01
N GLY A 119 13.59 -5.60 -0.93
CA GLY A 119 14.54 -6.69 -1.02
C GLY A 119 15.78 -6.26 -1.81
N GLU A 120 16.53 -7.23 -2.34
CA GLU A 120 17.75 -6.93 -3.08
C GLU A 120 17.44 -6.23 -4.40
N CYS A 121 17.82 -4.95 -4.47
CA CYS A 121 17.69 -4.09 -5.64
C CYS A 121 16.28 -3.89 -6.18
N PHE A 122 15.25 -3.89 -5.32
CA PHE A 122 13.89 -3.55 -5.74
C PHE A 122 13.08 -2.84 -4.64
N ASP A 123 12.07 -2.11 -5.06
CA ASP A 123 11.09 -1.38 -4.25
C ASP A 123 9.66 -1.58 -4.77
N SER A 124 8.71 -0.71 -4.36
CA SER A 124 7.32 -0.84 -4.81
C SER A 124 7.11 -0.46 -6.27
N THR A 125 7.98 0.34 -6.87
CA THR A 125 7.87 0.69 -8.30
C THR A 125 8.22 -0.48 -9.19
N ASP A 126 9.23 -1.28 -8.82
CA ASP A 126 9.59 -2.50 -9.55
C ASP A 126 8.46 -3.54 -9.51
N ILE A 127 7.75 -3.64 -8.36
CA ILE A 127 6.55 -4.49 -8.28
C ILE A 127 5.47 -3.96 -9.22
N LEU A 128 5.21 -2.65 -9.25
CA LEU A 128 4.23 -2.03 -10.15
C LEU A 128 4.56 -2.24 -11.62
N GLU A 129 5.84 -2.17 -11.99
CA GLU A 129 6.28 -2.45 -13.37
C GLU A 129 6.09 -3.93 -13.76
N ALA A 130 6.14 -4.84 -12.78
CA ALA A 130 6.03 -6.28 -13.01
C ALA A 130 4.59 -6.82 -13.03
N ILE A 131 3.59 -5.98 -12.66
CA ILE A 131 2.16 -6.35 -12.62
C ILE A 131 1.29 -5.26 -13.23
N GLU A 132 0.14 -5.67 -13.79
CA GLU A 132 -0.93 -4.73 -14.13
C GLU A 132 -1.75 -4.44 -12.86
N ALA A 133 -1.55 -3.27 -12.26
CA ALA A 133 -2.25 -2.87 -11.05
C ALA A 133 -2.70 -1.40 -11.10
N ASP A 134 -3.76 -1.10 -10.32
CA ASP A 134 -4.23 0.26 -10.07
C ASP A 134 -3.46 0.81 -8.82
N PRO A 135 -2.49 1.73 -8.97
CA PRO A 135 -1.78 2.30 -7.83
C PRO A 135 -2.65 3.26 -7.04
N ILE A 136 -2.63 3.13 -5.72
CA ILE A 136 -3.28 4.04 -4.78
C ILE A 136 -2.23 4.54 -3.79
N LEU A 137 -1.92 5.83 -3.86
CA LEU A 137 -0.96 6.49 -2.98
C LEU A 137 -1.66 7.01 -1.73
N VAL A 138 -1.24 6.53 -0.56
CA VAL A 138 -1.76 6.96 0.73
C VAL A 138 -0.76 7.90 1.41
N ALA A 139 -1.24 9.02 1.95
CA ALA A 139 -0.44 10.01 2.67
C ALA A 139 -1.21 10.58 3.86
N LYS A 140 -0.52 11.02 4.91
CA LYS A 140 -1.16 11.77 6.01
C LYS A 140 -1.45 13.19 5.58
N ASN A 141 -2.65 13.70 5.91
CA ASN A 141 -3.06 15.06 5.59
C ASN A 141 -2.50 16.06 6.60
N ARG A 142 -1.22 16.40 6.45
CA ARG A 142 -0.49 17.34 7.33
C ARG A 142 0.43 18.25 6.51
N ILE A 143 1.09 19.20 7.19
CA ILE A 143 2.07 20.07 6.53
C ILE A 143 3.17 19.26 5.84
N GLY A 144 3.54 19.66 4.61
CA GLY A 144 4.55 18.99 3.77
C GLY A 144 3.98 17.84 2.90
N VAL A 145 2.72 17.42 3.09
CA VAL A 145 2.13 16.32 2.30
C VAL A 145 2.08 16.64 0.80
N VAL A 146 1.85 17.88 0.41
CA VAL A 146 1.82 18.27 -1.01
C VAL A 146 3.12 17.90 -1.70
N ASN A 147 4.27 18.25 -1.08
CA ASN A 147 5.58 17.88 -1.64
C ASN A 147 5.77 16.36 -1.72
N GLN A 148 5.42 15.62 -0.65
CA GLN A 148 5.55 14.16 -0.61
C GLN A 148 4.71 13.48 -1.69
N VAL A 149 3.46 13.93 -1.86
CA VAL A 149 2.54 13.40 -2.87
C VAL A 149 3.04 13.70 -4.27
N LEU A 150 3.44 14.95 -4.56
CA LEU A 150 3.92 15.32 -5.90
C LEU A 150 5.21 14.60 -6.28
N LEU A 151 6.13 14.36 -5.35
CA LEU A 151 7.33 13.56 -5.60
C LEU A 151 6.96 12.10 -5.92
N SER A 152 6.06 11.50 -5.15
CA SER A 152 5.61 10.13 -5.38
C SER A 152 4.83 9.98 -6.69
N LEU A 153 3.97 10.96 -7.03
CA LEU A 153 3.24 10.98 -8.29
C LEU A 153 4.16 11.03 -9.49
N ARG A 154 5.18 11.90 -9.46
CA ARG A 154 6.19 12.00 -10.54
C ARG A 154 6.93 10.68 -10.75
N GLU A 155 7.24 9.95 -9.68
CA GLU A 155 7.89 8.66 -9.77
C GLU A 155 6.95 7.61 -10.36
N LEU A 156 5.69 7.56 -9.91
CA LEU A 156 4.69 6.65 -10.47
C LEU A 156 4.41 6.95 -11.96
N GLU A 157 4.37 8.23 -12.35
CA GLU A 157 4.24 8.63 -13.76
C GLU A 157 5.46 8.22 -14.59
N ARG A 158 6.68 8.34 -14.02
CA ARG A 158 7.93 7.89 -14.66
C ARG A 158 7.93 6.38 -14.91
N SER A 159 7.33 5.60 -14.00
CA SER A 159 7.11 4.15 -14.13
C SER A 159 5.90 3.79 -15.01
N GLY A 160 5.30 4.77 -15.71
CA GLY A 160 4.25 4.54 -16.71
C GLY A 160 2.81 4.58 -16.18
N HIS A 161 2.59 4.87 -14.89
CA HIS A 161 1.26 4.91 -14.29
C HIS A 161 0.64 6.31 -14.40
N THR A 162 -0.45 6.44 -15.17
CA THR A 162 -1.13 7.72 -15.41
C THR A 162 -2.46 7.86 -14.68
N SER A 163 -3.04 6.77 -14.18
CA SER A 163 -4.31 6.77 -13.44
C SER A 163 -4.07 6.42 -11.98
N ILE A 164 -3.67 7.42 -11.18
CA ILE A 164 -3.27 7.21 -9.78
C ILE A 164 -4.36 7.76 -8.86
N GLY A 165 -4.81 6.91 -7.92
CA GLY A 165 -5.61 7.35 -6.78
C GLY A 165 -4.70 7.92 -5.70
N VAL A 166 -5.06 9.06 -5.11
CA VAL A 166 -4.38 9.65 -3.95
C VAL A 166 -5.37 9.74 -2.80
N VAL A 167 -5.02 9.21 -1.65
CA VAL A 167 -5.84 9.25 -0.45
C VAL A 167 -5.09 9.98 0.66
N LEU A 168 -5.62 11.13 1.07
CA LEU A 168 -5.13 11.88 2.22
C LEU A 168 -5.87 11.41 3.47
N MET A 169 -5.13 10.82 4.40
CA MET A 169 -5.66 10.33 5.68
C MET A 169 -5.71 11.47 6.69
N GLY A 170 -6.91 11.78 7.19
CA GLY A 170 -7.10 12.75 8.27
C GLY A 170 -6.40 12.33 9.56
N GLU A 171 -6.02 13.30 10.38
CA GLU A 171 -5.44 13.09 11.71
C GLU A 171 -6.46 13.43 12.80
N GLU A 172 -6.28 12.85 14.00
CA GLU A 172 -7.14 13.09 15.17
C GLU A 172 -7.22 14.58 15.52
N ILE A 173 -6.09 15.27 15.43
CA ILE A 173 -5.99 16.72 15.58
C ILE A 173 -5.60 17.29 14.22
N PRO A 174 -6.59 17.79 13.43
CA PRO A 174 -6.31 18.32 12.11
C PRO A 174 -5.41 19.56 12.17
N GLU A 175 -4.41 19.61 11.31
CA GLU A 175 -3.62 20.83 11.09
C GLU A 175 -4.39 21.80 10.17
N GLU A 176 -4.16 23.10 10.31
CA GLU A 176 -4.75 24.14 9.44
C GLU A 176 -4.45 23.89 7.96
N SER A 177 -3.24 23.41 7.65
CA SER A 177 -2.83 23.05 6.29
C SER A 177 -3.71 21.97 5.64
N GLY A 178 -4.33 21.10 6.44
CA GLY A 178 -5.15 20.00 5.97
C GLY A 178 -6.28 20.44 5.03
N SER A 179 -6.92 21.57 5.34
CA SER A 179 -8.06 22.09 4.56
C SER A 179 -7.70 22.53 3.13
N SER A 180 -6.44 22.88 2.85
CA SER A 180 -5.97 23.37 1.54
C SER A 180 -5.23 22.31 0.72
N ASN A 181 -4.67 21.28 1.36
CA ASN A 181 -3.80 20.30 0.70
C ASN A 181 -4.45 19.60 -0.50
N VAL A 182 -5.72 19.18 -0.38
CA VAL A 182 -6.46 18.53 -1.47
C VAL A 182 -6.57 19.45 -2.69
N GLY A 183 -6.91 20.73 -2.48
CA GLY A 183 -7.03 21.74 -3.54
C GLY A 183 -5.71 21.92 -4.26
N VAL A 184 -4.62 22.15 -3.51
CA VAL A 184 -3.28 22.37 -4.07
C VAL A 184 -2.78 21.16 -4.84
N ILE A 185 -2.99 19.93 -4.34
CA ILE A 185 -2.59 18.71 -5.06
C ILE A 185 -3.36 18.59 -6.39
N ARG A 186 -4.68 18.84 -6.39
CA ARG A 186 -5.49 18.80 -7.63
C ARG A 186 -5.05 19.84 -8.66
N GLU A 187 -4.63 21.01 -8.22
CA GLU A 187 -4.09 22.05 -9.11
C GLU A 187 -2.75 21.63 -9.72
N CYS A 188 -1.86 21.04 -8.91
CA CYS A 188 -0.50 20.66 -9.34
C CYS A 188 -0.45 19.33 -10.09
N ALA A 189 -1.41 18.42 -9.87
CA ALA A 189 -1.48 17.10 -10.47
C ALA A 189 -2.93 16.79 -10.93
N PRO A 190 -3.42 17.43 -11.99
CA PRO A 190 -4.83 17.33 -12.41
C PRO A 190 -5.24 15.95 -12.92
N THR A 191 -4.30 15.08 -13.24
CA THR A 191 -4.53 13.69 -13.65
C THR A 191 -4.78 12.76 -12.47
N ALA A 192 -4.33 13.11 -11.27
CA ALA A 192 -4.51 12.31 -10.06
C ALA A 192 -5.93 12.46 -9.49
N ARG A 193 -6.52 11.35 -9.06
CA ARG A 193 -7.81 11.36 -8.37
C ARG A 193 -7.58 11.48 -6.86
N VAL A 194 -7.77 12.67 -6.31
CA VAL A 194 -7.47 12.97 -4.91
C VAL A 194 -8.73 12.89 -4.05
N PHE A 195 -8.66 12.06 -3.02
CA PHE A 195 -9.71 11.84 -2.02
C PHE A 195 -9.18 12.17 -0.63
N GLU A 196 -10.07 12.53 0.26
CA GLU A 196 -9.77 12.68 1.69
C GLU A 196 -10.58 11.65 2.47
N LEU A 197 -9.90 10.95 3.38
CA LEU A 197 -10.52 10.06 4.34
C LEU A 197 -10.39 10.70 5.72
N PRO A 198 -11.49 11.02 6.42
CA PRO A 198 -11.42 11.63 7.74
C PRO A 198 -10.78 10.68 8.76
N TYR A 199 -10.30 11.22 9.89
CA TYR A 199 -9.90 10.38 11.02
C TYR A 199 -11.11 9.57 11.52
N LEU A 200 -10.93 8.26 11.68
CA LEU A 200 -12.04 7.35 11.95
C LEU A 200 -12.23 7.05 13.45
N GLY A 201 -11.40 7.65 14.29
CA GLY A 201 -11.36 7.32 15.72
C GLY A 201 -10.60 5.99 15.97
N GLY A 202 -10.29 5.74 17.23
CA GLY A 202 -9.74 4.47 17.73
C GLY A 202 -10.73 3.81 18.66
#